data_898b970c01956bc48b627ecc6385ed87
#
_entry.id   898b970c01956bc48b627ecc6385ed87
#
_cell.length_a   1.000
_cell.length_b   1.000
_cell.length_c   1.000
_cell.angle_alpha   90.00
_cell.angle_beta   90.00
_cell.angle_gamma   90.00
#
_symmetry.space_group_name_H-M   'P 1'
#
loop_
_entity.id
_entity.type
_entity.pdbx_description
1 polymer ?
#
loop_
_entity_poly.entity_id
_entity_poly.type
_entity_poly.pdbx_seq_one_letter_code
_entity_poly.pdbx_strand_id
1 'polypeptide(L)'
;MSYQISERKLHQDAESNADQTEFRALLYGNANVEAGIEDDNIANSLDDYHLDQQLDEDWAMDDAAKDSAAGLLLEKLLMRSEILGAHYPFEINGAEVSLKPGETSLVYRFCLAVSNAPSITKGEFTKLPREFEQIAAQVTRLMLGQGAQWLHTGWPRVKGAPKKFKDLVNYIKAETKSLHEWTWSPHAGLEDDDATKIKDCGVDYFAWHDFFNNRDGKLYVMGQCACGNDWVNKFNDIKPKKLESWIRPLSLVSPIKTMAIPFCSANGHLIDSSHEDNILLDRIRLTLICENNQLILGEKDKLESLIEMVKVAS
;
A
#
# COMPACT_ATOMS: atom_id res chain seq x y z
N MET A 1 17.85 -12.90 -18.13
CA MET A 1 16.91 -13.03 -16.99
C MET A 1 17.56 -12.72 -15.64
N SER A 2 18.76 -13.24 -15.29
CA SER A 2 19.39 -12.97 -13.97
C SER A 2 19.75 -11.50 -13.75
N TYR A 3 20.27 -10.79 -14.76
CA TYR A 3 20.64 -9.37 -14.65
C TYR A 3 19.44 -8.45 -14.33
N GLN A 4 18.30 -8.66 -14.98
CA GLN A 4 17.07 -7.87 -14.69
C GLN A 4 16.48 -8.11 -13.30
N ILE A 5 16.66 -9.32 -12.75
CA ILE A 5 16.20 -9.65 -11.39
C ILE A 5 17.08 -8.97 -10.35
N SER A 6 18.39 -8.94 -10.54
CA SER A 6 19.34 -8.26 -9.65
C SER A 6 19.12 -6.74 -9.61
N GLU A 7 18.89 -6.12 -10.78
CA GLU A 7 18.62 -4.69 -10.89
C GLU A 7 17.28 -4.30 -10.19
N ARG A 8 16.22 -5.11 -10.36
CA ARG A 8 14.94 -4.89 -9.66
C ARG A 8 15.07 -4.99 -8.14
N LYS A 9 15.85 -5.97 -7.65
CA LYS A 9 16.13 -6.12 -6.22
C LYS A 9 16.88 -4.90 -5.68
N LEU A 10 17.92 -4.46 -6.35
CA LEU A 10 18.73 -3.30 -5.99
C LEU A 10 17.86 -2.02 -5.85
N HIS A 11 16.95 -1.78 -6.79
CA HIS A 11 16.04 -0.64 -6.70
C HIS A 11 15.02 -0.78 -5.56
N GLN A 12 14.56 -2.00 -5.24
CA GLN A 12 13.65 -2.22 -4.11
C GLN A 12 14.38 -2.06 -2.77
N ASP A 13 15.62 -2.50 -2.67
CA ASP A 13 16.45 -2.31 -1.48
C ASP A 13 16.73 -0.80 -1.27
N ALA A 14 16.98 -0.03 -2.33
CA ALA A 14 17.12 1.42 -2.26
C ALA A 14 15.84 2.11 -1.77
N GLU A 15 14.63 1.65 -2.17
CA GLU A 15 13.37 2.14 -1.63
C GLU A 15 13.22 1.83 -0.13
N SER A 16 13.62 0.62 0.30
CA SER A 16 13.61 0.22 1.71
C SER A 16 14.57 1.06 2.55
N ASN A 17 15.80 1.27 2.08
CA ASN A 17 16.79 2.10 2.75
C ASN A 17 16.35 3.57 2.84
N ALA A 18 15.68 4.09 1.80
CA ALA A 18 15.08 5.42 1.84
C ALA A 18 13.97 5.50 2.90
N ASP A 19 13.12 4.47 3.01
CA ASP A 19 12.09 4.37 4.06
C ASP A 19 12.71 4.39 5.47
N GLN A 20 13.79 3.65 5.68
CA GLN A 20 14.51 3.64 6.98
C GLN A 20 15.11 5.01 7.31
N THR A 21 15.72 5.69 6.34
CA THR A 21 16.29 7.03 6.53
C THR A 21 15.21 8.04 6.88
N GLU A 22 14.10 8.06 6.14
CA GLU A 22 12.95 8.93 6.42
C GLU A 22 12.35 8.63 7.79
N PHE A 23 12.24 7.34 8.16
CA PHE A 23 11.70 6.96 9.46
C PHE A 23 12.61 7.38 10.61
N ARG A 24 13.93 7.26 10.46
CA ARG A 24 14.88 7.83 11.44
C ARG A 24 14.76 9.36 11.56
N ALA A 25 14.59 10.06 10.43
CA ALA A 25 14.34 11.51 10.46
C ALA A 25 12.99 11.83 11.14
N LEU A 26 11.97 10.99 11.00
CA LEU A 26 10.69 11.14 11.69
C LEU A 26 10.82 10.90 13.20
N LEU A 27 11.71 9.98 13.63
CA LEU A 27 11.96 9.66 15.05
C LEU A 27 12.78 10.73 15.76
N TYR A 28 13.89 11.15 15.13
CA TYR A 28 14.95 11.94 15.78
C TYR A 28 15.02 13.38 15.29
N GLY A 29 14.17 13.75 14.30
CA GLY A 29 14.18 15.06 13.66
C GLY A 29 15.13 15.14 12.46
N ASN A 30 16.20 14.35 12.42
CA ASN A 30 17.13 14.23 11.29
C ASN A 30 17.72 12.82 11.18
N ALA A 31 18.26 12.50 10.02
CA ALA A 31 19.01 11.27 9.75
C ALA A 31 20.07 11.54 8.65
N ASN A 32 21.15 10.75 8.67
CA ASN A 32 22.14 10.75 7.59
C ASN A 32 21.85 9.59 6.62
N VAL A 33 22.00 9.83 5.33
CA VAL A 33 21.83 8.85 4.26
C VAL A 33 22.72 7.62 4.47
N GLU A 34 24.00 7.81 4.84
CA GLU A 34 24.93 6.73 5.09
C GLU A 34 24.51 5.81 6.25
N ALA A 35 23.87 6.38 7.30
CA ALA A 35 23.37 5.62 8.43
C ALA A 35 22.06 4.86 8.10
N GLY A 36 21.43 5.12 6.95
CA GLY A 36 20.24 4.43 6.47
C GLY A 36 20.53 3.14 5.73
N ILE A 37 21.80 2.88 5.42
CA ILE A 37 22.23 1.69 4.69
C ILE A 37 22.45 0.58 5.73
N GLU A 38 21.63 -0.46 5.71
CA GLU A 38 21.83 -1.63 6.56
C GLU A 38 23.00 -2.47 6.03
N ASP A 39 23.99 -2.76 6.89
CA ASP A 39 25.15 -3.59 6.56
C ASP A 39 24.73 -4.99 6.04
N ASP A 40 23.61 -5.54 6.53
CA ASP A 40 23.05 -6.81 6.08
C ASP A 40 22.58 -6.78 4.61
N ASN A 41 22.08 -5.64 4.12
CA ASN A 41 21.66 -5.49 2.72
C ASN A 41 22.87 -5.42 1.78
N ILE A 42 23.96 -4.88 2.24
CA ILE A 42 25.24 -4.83 1.49
C ILE A 42 25.85 -6.23 1.43
N ALA A 43 25.95 -6.93 2.56
CA ALA A 43 26.44 -8.29 2.64
C ALA A 43 25.66 -9.24 1.69
N ASN A 44 24.32 -9.16 1.71
CA ASN A 44 23.46 -9.97 0.82
C ASN A 44 23.62 -9.62 -0.66
N SER A 45 23.93 -8.37 -1.02
CA SER A 45 24.19 -7.99 -2.41
C SER A 45 25.57 -8.39 -2.88
N LEU A 46 26.55 -8.47 -1.96
CA LEU A 46 27.91 -8.93 -2.23
C LEU A 46 27.99 -10.46 -2.30
N ASP A 47 27.26 -11.20 -1.45
CA ASP A 47 27.21 -12.68 -1.50
C ASP A 47 26.72 -13.21 -2.86
N ASP A 48 25.84 -12.50 -3.55
CA ASP A 48 25.41 -12.84 -4.91
C ASP A 48 26.52 -12.61 -5.98
N TYR A 49 27.58 -11.83 -5.64
CA TYR A 49 28.71 -11.54 -6.53
C TYR A 49 29.98 -12.35 -6.21
N HIS A 50 30.15 -12.87 -4.98
CA HIS A 50 31.38 -13.50 -4.50
C HIS A 50 31.29 -15.03 -4.44
N LEU A 51 31.19 -15.70 -5.59
CA LEU A 51 31.39 -17.15 -5.61
C LEU A 51 32.83 -17.59 -5.86
N ASP A 52 33.81 -16.73 -6.21
CA ASP A 52 35.15 -17.20 -6.54
C ASP A 52 36.24 -16.11 -6.61
N GLN A 53 36.60 -15.31 -5.59
CA GLN A 53 37.92 -14.69 -5.55
C GLN A 53 38.41 -14.14 -4.18
N GLN A 54 39.73 -14.11 -4.00
CA GLN A 54 40.53 -13.99 -2.78
C GLN A 54 40.51 -12.63 -2.05
N LEU A 55 40.65 -12.71 -0.79
CA LEU A 55 40.54 -11.94 0.47
C LEU A 55 41.22 -10.55 0.61
N ASP A 56 41.91 -9.99 -0.34
CA ASP A 56 42.71 -8.73 -0.17
C ASP A 56 42.18 -7.49 -0.94
N GLU A 57 41.11 -7.65 -1.76
CA GLU A 57 40.46 -6.53 -2.46
C GLU A 57 39.08 -6.14 -1.87
N ASP A 58 38.65 -6.82 -0.81
CA ASP A 58 37.27 -6.76 -0.30
C ASP A 58 36.86 -5.37 0.22
N TRP A 59 37.74 -4.66 0.96
CA TRP A 59 37.37 -3.37 1.53
C TRP A 59 37.10 -2.26 0.51
N ALA A 60 37.85 -2.22 -0.58
CA ALA A 60 37.65 -1.21 -1.64
C ALA A 60 36.37 -1.50 -2.45
N MET A 61 35.98 -2.77 -2.57
CA MET A 61 34.72 -3.18 -3.19
C MET A 61 33.54 -2.89 -2.26
N ASP A 62 33.69 -3.09 -0.96
CA ASP A 62 32.69 -2.75 0.04
C ASP A 62 32.43 -1.24 0.10
N ASP A 63 33.48 -0.42 0.08
CA ASP A 63 33.32 1.04 0.05
C ASP A 63 32.63 1.50 -1.24
N ALA A 64 33.01 0.95 -2.40
CA ALA A 64 32.38 1.26 -3.68
C ALA A 64 30.90 0.81 -3.72
N ALA A 65 30.57 -0.33 -3.11
CA ALA A 65 29.19 -0.81 -3.00
C ALA A 65 28.36 0.10 -2.06
N LYS A 66 28.94 0.53 -0.94
CA LYS A 66 28.31 1.49 -0.01
C LYS A 66 28.04 2.84 -0.68
N ASP A 67 29.03 3.39 -1.39
CA ASP A 67 28.86 4.63 -2.14
C ASP A 67 27.78 4.52 -3.21
N SER A 68 27.73 3.40 -3.93
CA SER A 68 26.70 3.14 -4.92
C SER A 68 25.31 3.03 -4.29
N ALA A 69 25.18 2.32 -3.16
CA ALA A 69 23.93 2.18 -2.41
C ALA A 69 23.45 3.54 -1.86
N ALA A 70 24.38 4.35 -1.32
CA ALA A 70 24.09 5.71 -0.85
C ALA A 70 23.62 6.61 -1.99
N GLY A 71 24.24 6.52 -3.16
CA GLY A 71 23.85 7.25 -4.37
C GLY A 71 22.43 6.91 -4.81
N LEU A 72 22.09 5.62 -4.87
CA LEU A 72 20.74 5.16 -5.23
C LEU A 72 19.70 5.57 -4.17
N LEU A 73 20.02 5.45 -2.90
CA LEU A 73 19.16 5.89 -1.81
C LEU A 73 18.85 7.38 -1.93
N LEU A 74 19.88 8.21 -2.12
CA LEU A 74 19.71 9.66 -2.28
C LEU A 74 18.88 9.98 -3.52
N GLU A 75 19.08 9.28 -4.63
CA GLU A 75 18.25 9.41 -5.84
C GLU A 75 16.77 9.16 -5.52
N LYS A 76 16.45 8.11 -4.72
CA LYS A 76 15.06 7.83 -4.32
C LYS A 76 14.46 8.94 -3.47
N LEU A 77 15.20 9.44 -2.49
CA LEU A 77 14.74 10.54 -1.64
C LEU A 77 14.48 11.82 -2.46
N LEU A 78 15.40 12.19 -3.35
CA LEU A 78 15.25 13.34 -4.24
C LEU A 78 14.05 13.18 -5.18
N MET A 79 13.87 12.01 -5.78
CA MET A 79 12.71 11.69 -6.62
C MET A 79 11.40 11.85 -5.84
N ARG A 80 11.32 11.34 -4.60
CA ARG A 80 10.14 11.51 -3.74
C ARG A 80 9.88 12.98 -3.43
N SER A 81 10.93 13.73 -3.12
CA SER A 81 10.85 15.17 -2.85
C SER A 81 10.37 15.96 -4.07
N GLU A 82 10.85 15.63 -5.26
CA GLU A 82 10.43 16.25 -6.51
C GLU A 82 8.97 15.96 -6.82
N ILE A 83 8.54 14.71 -6.76
CA ILE A 83 7.17 14.28 -7.07
C ILE A 83 6.15 14.87 -6.08
N LEU A 84 6.46 14.87 -4.79
CA LEU A 84 5.55 15.30 -3.73
C LEU A 84 5.61 16.81 -3.47
N GLY A 85 6.71 17.46 -3.83
CA GLY A 85 6.88 18.90 -3.66
C GLY A 85 6.65 19.38 -2.23
N ALA A 86 5.69 20.28 -2.05
CA ALA A 86 5.33 20.82 -0.72
C ALA A 86 4.77 19.76 0.25
N HIS A 87 4.23 18.66 -0.27
CA HIS A 87 3.62 17.60 0.55
C HIS A 87 4.65 16.61 1.10
N TYR A 88 5.90 16.66 0.60
CA TYR A 88 6.97 15.81 1.13
C TYR A 88 7.39 16.25 2.53
N PRO A 89 7.36 15.39 3.55
CA PRO A 89 7.58 15.79 4.93
C PRO A 89 9.01 16.17 5.27
N PHE A 90 9.97 15.86 4.41
CA PHE A 90 11.39 16.00 4.72
C PHE A 90 12.08 17.04 3.83
N GLU A 91 13.16 17.61 4.36
CA GLU A 91 14.12 18.45 3.64
C GLU A 91 15.42 17.65 3.48
N ILE A 92 16.01 17.72 2.28
CA ILE A 92 17.22 16.97 1.93
C ILE A 92 18.32 17.99 1.66
N ASN A 93 19.39 17.95 2.48
CA ASN A 93 20.54 18.83 2.38
C ASN A 93 21.84 18.00 2.27
N GLY A 94 22.24 17.69 1.04
CA GLY A 94 23.35 16.76 0.79
C GLY A 94 23.01 15.35 1.30
N ALA A 95 23.76 14.83 2.27
CA ALA A 95 23.52 13.53 2.89
C ALA A 95 22.58 13.60 4.11
N GLU A 96 22.14 14.78 4.53
CA GLU A 96 21.25 14.95 5.68
C GLU A 96 19.79 15.04 5.25
N VAL A 97 18.92 14.28 5.91
CA VAL A 97 17.46 14.28 5.77
C VAL A 97 16.86 14.77 7.07
N SER A 98 16.10 15.84 7.07
CA SER A 98 15.48 16.42 8.26
C SER A 98 13.97 16.56 8.10
N LEU A 99 13.23 16.36 9.20
CA LEU A 99 11.79 16.57 9.24
C LEU A 99 11.49 18.06 9.11
N LYS A 100 10.67 18.46 8.12
CA LYS A 100 10.24 19.86 7.97
C LYS A 100 9.44 20.32 9.18
N PRO A 101 9.65 21.57 9.64
CA PRO A 101 8.82 22.14 10.69
C PRO A 101 7.39 22.42 10.18
N GLY A 102 6.41 22.30 11.09
CA GLY A 102 5.01 22.60 10.80
C GLY A 102 4.18 21.43 10.32
N GLU A 103 3.03 21.74 9.73
CA GLU A 103 2.13 20.70 9.21
C GLU A 103 2.66 20.11 7.90
N THR A 104 2.88 18.82 7.90
CA THR A 104 3.32 18.04 6.74
C THR A 104 2.30 16.95 6.44
N SER A 105 2.37 16.28 5.28
CA SER A 105 1.40 15.25 4.91
C SER A 105 1.27 14.16 5.98
N LEU A 106 0.10 14.10 6.59
CA LEU A 106 -0.23 13.11 7.61
C LEU A 106 -0.33 11.71 7.01
N VAL A 107 -0.86 11.59 5.79
CA VAL A 107 -0.96 10.30 5.08
C VAL A 107 0.43 9.74 4.82
N TYR A 108 1.35 10.57 4.34
CA TYR A 108 2.74 10.14 4.12
C TYR A 108 3.38 9.61 5.40
N ARG A 109 3.33 10.40 6.49
CA ARG A 109 3.91 10.03 7.79
C ARG A 109 3.26 8.79 8.38
N PHE A 110 1.94 8.64 8.23
CA PHE A 110 1.23 7.45 8.68
C PHE A 110 1.64 6.20 7.89
N CYS A 111 1.69 6.26 6.56
CA CYS A 111 2.17 5.15 5.72
C CYS A 111 3.62 4.77 6.08
N LEU A 112 4.49 5.78 6.29
CA LEU A 112 5.87 5.55 6.71
C LEU A 112 5.94 4.84 8.08
N ALA A 113 5.09 5.21 9.03
CA ALA A 113 5.01 4.52 10.32
C ALA A 113 4.48 3.08 10.15
N VAL A 114 3.48 2.84 9.29
CA VAL A 114 2.97 1.48 9.03
C VAL A 114 4.05 0.58 8.44
N SER A 115 4.83 1.08 7.46
CA SER A 115 5.89 0.30 6.80
C SER A 115 7.07 -0.03 7.73
N ASN A 116 7.29 0.76 8.79
CA ASN A 116 8.38 0.58 9.75
C ASN A 116 7.92 0.06 11.12
N ALA A 117 6.65 -0.34 11.25
CA ALA A 117 6.14 -0.84 12.53
C ALA A 117 6.79 -2.18 12.90
N PRO A 118 7.18 -2.39 14.19
CA PRO A 118 7.81 -3.64 14.64
C PRO A 118 6.94 -4.86 14.40
N SER A 119 5.63 -4.68 14.27
CA SER A 119 4.66 -5.71 13.91
C SER A 119 3.41 -5.05 13.34
N ILE A 120 2.71 -5.76 12.44
CA ILE A 120 1.36 -5.38 11.98
C ILE A 120 0.31 -6.42 12.37
N THR A 121 0.73 -7.50 13.03
CA THR A 121 -0.12 -8.66 13.34
C THR A 121 -0.30 -8.91 14.83
N LYS A 122 0.42 -8.20 15.70
CA LYS A 122 0.41 -8.43 17.16
C LYS A 122 0.08 -7.16 17.94
N GLY A 123 -0.60 -7.32 19.07
CA GLY A 123 -0.88 -6.25 20.02
C GLY A 123 -1.62 -5.06 19.42
N GLU A 124 -1.27 -3.87 19.90
CA GLU A 124 -1.86 -2.61 19.47
C GLU A 124 -1.57 -2.27 17.99
N PHE A 125 -0.48 -2.78 17.44
CA PHE A 125 -0.07 -2.55 16.06
C PHE A 125 -1.06 -3.14 15.03
N THR A 126 -1.92 -4.08 15.44
CA THR A 126 -3.01 -4.58 14.58
C THR A 126 -4.02 -3.51 14.17
N LYS A 127 -3.98 -2.34 14.79
CA LYS A 127 -4.78 -1.17 14.41
C LYS A 127 -4.27 -0.50 13.14
N LEU A 128 -2.96 -0.60 12.86
CA LEU A 128 -2.31 0.05 11.72
C LEU A 128 -2.86 -0.41 10.36
N PRO A 129 -2.86 -1.72 10.03
CA PRO A 129 -3.44 -2.19 8.78
C PRO A 129 -4.93 -1.81 8.63
N ARG A 130 -5.70 -1.89 9.72
CA ARG A 130 -7.14 -1.55 9.70
C ARG A 130 -7.39 -0.08 9.36
N GLU A 131 -6.57 0.81 9.92
CA GLU A 131 -6.68 2.23 9.60
C GLU A 131 -6.18 2.52 8.19
N PHE A 132 -5.12 1.82 7.77
CA PHE A 132 -4.62 1.92 6.40
C PHE A 132 -5.70 1.51 5.37
N GLU A 133 -6.46 0.44 5.61
CA GLU A 133 -7.58 0.02 4.77
C GLU A 133 -8.66 1.13 4.65
N GLN A 134 -8.97 1.84 5.75
CA GLN A 134 -9.92 2.95 5.74
C GLN A 134 -9.41 4.14 4.91
N ILE A 135 -8.13 4.48 5.07
CA ILE A 135 -7.49 5.55 4.29
C ILE A 135 -7.47 5.19 2.80
N ALA A 136 -7.03 3.98 2.46
CA ALA A 136 -6.96 3.50 1.09
C ALA A 136 -8.34 3.54 0.40
N ALA A 137 -9.39 3.13 1.11
CA ALA A 137 -10.77 3.20 0.62
C ALA A 137 -11.22 4.63 0.34
N GLN A 138 -10.95 5.56 1.27
CA GLN A 138 -11.29 6.97 1.11
C GLN A 138 -10.51 7.63 -0.03
N VAL A 139 -9.22 7.34 -0.15
CA VAL A 139 -8.37 7.84 -1.24
C VAL A 139 -8.85 7.29 -2.59
N THR A 140 -9.21 6.01 -2.66
CA THR A 140 -9.78 5.41 -3.88
C THR A 140 -11.10 6.07 -4.26
N ARG A 141 -11.95 6.40 -3.29
CA ARG A 141 -13.18 7.18 -3.53
C ARG A 141 -12.87 8.54 -4.17
N LEU A 142 -11.84 9.25 -3.67
CA LEU A 142 -11.44 10.53 -4.23
C LEU A 142 -10.93 10.41 -5.67
N MET A 143 -10.22 9.32 -5.99
CA MET A 143 -9.77 9.00 -7.34
C MET A 143 -10.94 8.87 -8.34
N LEU A 144 -12.11 8.38 -7.86
CA LEU A 144 -13.33 8.29 -8.67
C LEU A 144 -14.08 9.62 -8.81
N GLY A 145 -13.72 10.62 -8.04
CA GLY A 145 -14.29 11.96 -8.12
C GLY A 145 -15.50 12.20 -7.22
N GLN A 146 -16.10 13.37 -7.43
CA GLN A 146 -17.22 13.84 -6.63
C GLN A 146 -18.45 12.93 -6.79
N GLY A 147 -19.10 12.59 -5.67
CA GLY A 147 -20.27 11.70 -5.65
C GLY A 147 -19.93 10.22 -5.48
N ALA A 148 -18.66 9.83 -5.63
CA ALA A 148 -18.25 8.46 -5.34
C ALA A 148 -18.44 8.11 -3.86
N GLN A 149 -18.79 6.86 -3.63
CA GLN A 149 -19.00 6.26 -2.31
C GLN A 149 -17.96 5.15 -2.08
N TRP A 150 -17.86 4.68 -0.85
CA TRP A 150 -16.96 3.58 -0.49
C TRP A 150 -17.51 2.76 0.67
N LEU A 151 -17.02 1.52 0.79
CA LEU A 151 -17.39 0.57 1.82
C LEU A 151 -16.18 -0.29 2.18
N HIS A 152 -15.90 -0.42 3.48
CA HIS A 152 -14.90 -1.37 3.98
C HIS A 152 -15.46 -2.78 4.06
N THR A 153 -14.76 -3.77 3.52
CA THR A 153 -15.18 -5.18 3.47
C THR A 153 -14.14 -6.14 4.06
N GLY A 154 -12.93 -5.65 4.34
CA GLY A 154 -11.83 -6.42 4.89
C GLY A 154 -12.14 -7.07 6.23
N TRP A 155 -11.40 -8.11 6.58
CA TRP A 155 -11.57 -8.83 7.84
C TRP A 155 -10.49 -8.46 8.87
N PRO A 156 -10.87 -8.22 10.13
CA PRO A 156 -12.22 -8.19 10.71
C PRO A 156 -13.02 -6.95 10.30
N ARG A 157 -14.29 -7.15 9.96
CA ARG A 157 -15.17 -6.08 9.51
C ARG A 157 -15.47 -5.08 10.62
N VAL A 158 -15.78 -3.85 10.22
CA VAL A 158 -16.19 -2.79 11.13
C VAL A 158 -17.46 -3.19 11.90
N LYS A 159 -17.64 -2.62 13.10
CA LYS A 159 -18.81 -2.91 13.95
C LYS A 159 -20.10 -2.60 13.19
N GLY A 160 -21.00 -3.57 13.14
CA GLY A 160 -22.28 -3.44 12.44
C GLY A 160 -22.31 -3.99 11.01
N ALA A 161 -21.15 -4.22 10.37
CA ALA A 161 -21.10 -4.84 9.05
C ALA A 161 -21.41 -6.35 9.11
N PRO A 162 -22.02 -6.92 8.05
CA PRO A 162 -22.35 -8.33 7.98
C PRO A 162 -21.10 -9.23 8.09
N LYS A 163 -21.20 -10.31 8.86
CA LYS A 163 -20.08 -11.26 9.06
C LYS A 163 -20.02 -12.34 7.98
N LYS A 164 -21.16 -12.80 7.49
CA LYS A 164 -21.24 -13.84 6.46
C LYS A 164 -21.07 -13.24 5.08
N PHE A 165 -20.42 -13.97 4.17
CA PHE A 165 -20.16 -13.51 2.81
C PHE A 165 -21.44 -13.19 2.02
N LYS A 166 -22.45 -14.06 2.09
CA LYS A 166 -23.77 -13.82 1.48
C LYS A 166 -24.42 -12.51 1.96
N ASP A 167 -24.40 -12.30 3.26
CA ASP A 167 -24.99 -11.10 3.85
C ASP A 167 -24.20 -9.84 3.46
N LEU A 168 -22.86 -9.97 3.31
CA LEU A 168 -22.02 -8.89 2.80
C LEU A 168 -22.39 -8.54 1.36
N VAL A 169 -22.58 -9.53 0.49
CA VAL A 169 -23.00 -9.30 -0.91
C VAL A 169 -24.35 -8.58 -0.96
N ASN A 170 -25.32 -9.01 -0.16
CA ASN A 170 -26.62 -8.36 -0.07
C ASN A 170 -26.51 -6.93 0.49
N TYR A 171 -25.61 -6.71 1.44
CA TYR A 171 -25.31 -5.39 1.98
C TYR A 171 -24.68 -4.46 0.92
N ILE A 172 -23.71 -4.94 0.15
CA ILE A 172 -23.12 -4.19 -0.98
C ILE A 172 -24.22 -3.84 -1.99
N LYS A 173 -25.09 -4.79 -2.35
CA LYS A 173 -26.21 -4.54 -3.25
C LYS A 173 -27.13 -3.44 -2.75
N ALA A 174 -27.44 -3.44 -1.46
CA ALA A 174 -28.30 -2.44 -0.83
C ALA A 174 -27.63 -1.05 -0.80
N GLU A 175 -26.35 -0.97 -0.37
CA GLU A 175 -25.61 0.28 -0.30
C GLU A 175 -25.39 0.91 -1.69
N THR A 176 -25.12 0.08 -2.68
CA THR A 176 -24.98 0.53 -4.06
C THR A 176 -26.31 0.80 -4.75
N LYS A 177 -27.44 0.46 -4.13
CA LYS A 177 -28.79 0.58 -4.71
C LYS A 177 -28.91 -0.10 -6.08
N SER A 178 -28.25 -1.25 -6.24
CA SER A 178 -28.24 -1.99 -7.50
C SER A 178 -29.47 -2.87 -7.62
N LEU A 179 -30.12 -2.88 -8.78
CA LEU A 179 -31.25 -3.75 -9.07
C LEU A 179 -30.79 -5.14 -9.48
N HIS A 180 -29.86 -5.21 -10.43
CA HIS A 180 -29.41 -6.45 -11.04
C HIS A 180 -27.97 -6.83 -10.65
N GLU A 181 -27.06 -5.87 -10.46
CA GLU A 181 -25.68 -6.12 -10.02
C GLU A 181 -25.64 -6.65 -8.60
N TRP A 182 -24.54 -7.29 -8.20
CA TRP A 182 -24.35 -7.87 -6.86
C TRP A 182 -25.46 -8.86 -6.47
N THR A 183 -25.92 -9.65 -7.43
CA THR A 183 -27.01 -10.60 -7.19
C THR A 183 -26.45 -11.92 -6.69
N TRP A 184 -26.80 -12.33 -5.47
CA TRP A 184 -26.44 -13.64 -4.93
C TRP A 184 -27.05 -14.74 -5.80
N SER A 185 -26.21 -15.46 -6.52
CA SER A 185 -26.61 -16.51 -7.46
C SER A 185 -25.47 -17.52 -7.63
N PRO A 186 -25.20 -18.37 -6.60
CA PRO A 186 -24.10 -19.33 -6.65
C PRO A 186 -24.25 -20.30 -7.82
N HIS A 187 -23.12 -20.79 -8.34
CA HIS A 187 -23.08 -21.84 -9.35
C HIS A 187 -23.74 -23.12 -8.79
N ALA A 188 -24.31 -23.93 -9.64
CA ALA A 188 -24.86 -25.24 -9.27
C ALA A 188 -23.79 -26.10 -8.61
N GLY A 189 -24.11 -26.66 -7.46
CA GLY A 189 -23.19 -27.45 -6.64
C GLY A 189 -22.39 -26.68 -5.58
N LEU A 190 -22.56 -25.35 -5.54
CA LEU A 190 -22.05 -24.55 -4.41
C LEU A 190 -23.19 -24.32 -3.42
N GLU A 191 -22.97 -24.65 -2.16
CA GLU A 191 -23.93 -24.47 -1.08
C GLU A 191 -23.56 -23.29 -0.18
N ASP A 192 -24.54 -22.78 0.59
CA ASP A 192 -24.30 -21.67 1.53
C ASP A 192 -23.21 -22.00 2.58
N ASP A 193 -23.02 -23.29 2.91
CA ASP A 193 -21.95 -23.73 3.81
C ASP A 193 -20.55 -23.54 3.22
N ASP A 194 -20.39 -23.66 1.89
CA ASP A 194 -19.12 -23.36 1.23
C ASP A 194 -18.80 -21.87 1.29
N ALA A 195 -19.83 -20.99 1.26
CA ALA A 195 -19.67 -19.56 1.43
C ALA A 195 -19.15 -19.17 2.83
N THR A 196 -19.31 -20.02 3.84
CA THR A 196 -18.78 -19.74 5.19
C THR A 196 -17.24 -19.74 5.24
N LYS A 197 -16.58 -20.43 4.30
CA LYS A 197 -15.13 -20.48 4.15
C LYS A 197 -14.58 -19.25 3.45
N ILE A 198 -15.46 -18.44 2.84
CA ILE A 198 -15.10 -17.23 2.10
C ILE A 198 -15.35 -16.03 3.01
N LYS A 199 -14.31 -15.20 3.23
CA LYS A 199 -14.42 -13.98 4.04
C LYS A 199 -14.78 -12.79 3.16
N ASP A 200 -13.88 -12.38 2.28
CA ASP A 200 -13.93 -11.18 1.45
C ASP A 200 -13.41 -11.41 0.02
N CYS A 201 -12.90 -12.60 -0.29
CA CYS A 201 -12.23 -12.93 -1.56
C CYS A 201 -11.01 -12.03 -1.87
N GLY A 202 -10.34 -11.52 -0.86
CA GLY A 202 -9.20 -10.62 -1.01
C GLY A 202 -9.60 -9.17 -1.32
N VAL A 203 -10.88 -8.82 -1.12
CA VAL A 203 -11.37 -7.44 -1.32
C VAL A 203 -11.55 -6.78 0.04
N ASP A 204 -10.65 -5.87 0.39
CA ASP A 204 -10.67 -5.16 1.66
C ASP A 204 -11.61 -3.95 1.63
N TYR A 205 -11.85 -3.37 0.45
CA TYR A 205 -12.80 -2.28 0.28
C TYR A 205 -13.37 -2.22 -1.14
N PHE A 206 -14.54 -1.58 -1.23
CA PHE A 206 -15.16 -1.17 -2.48
C PHE A 206 -15.28 0.34 -2.55
N ALA A 207 -15.07 0.89 -3.76
CA ALA A 207 -15.51 2.23 -4.07
C ALA A 207 -16.34 2.20 -5.35
N TRP A 208 -17.33 3.08 -5.46
CA TRP A 208 -18.17 3.13 -6.66
C TRP A 208 -18.66 4.54 -6.95
N HIS A 209 -18.98 4.76 -8.21
CA HIS A 209 -19.65 5.96 -8.69
C HIS A 209 -20.94 5.57 -9.44
N ASP A 210 -22.07 6.09 -9.01
CA ASP A 210 -23.41 5.77 -9.54
C ASP A 210 -23.94 6.78 -10.56
N PHE A 211 -23.08 7.71 -11.01
CA PHE A 211 -23.44 8.76 -11.94
C PHE A 211 -24.67 9.57 -11.52
N PHE A 212 -24.93 9.67 -10.21
CA PHE A 212 -26.05 10.39 -9.57
C PHE A 212 -27.44 9.90 -9.96
N ASN A 213 -27.58 8.68 -10.48
CA ASN A 213 -28.86 8.21 -11.04
C ASN A 213 -29.37 6.87 -10.45
N ASN A 214 -28.62 6.24 -9.54
CA ASN A 214 -28.92 4.95 -8.90
C ASN A 214 -29.22 3.79 -9.89
N ARG A 215 -28.81 3.88 -11.17
CA ARG A 215 -28.97 2.79 -12.14
C ARG A 215 -27.83 1.81 -12.04
N ASP A 216 -28.05 0.59 -12.54
CA ASP A 216 -27.00 -0.39 -12.79
C ASP A 216 -26.02 0.10 -13.87
N GLY A 217 -24.88 -0.53 -14.00
CA GLY A 217 -23.78 -0.08 -14.88
C GLY A 217 -22.90 0.97 -14.20
N LYS A 218 -22.77 0.88 -12.89
CA LYS A 218 -21.91 1.75 -12.09
C LYS A 218 -20.43 1.47 -12.36
N LEU A 219 -19.61 2.46 -12.11
CA LEU A 219 -18.16 2.27 -12.06
C LEU A 219 -17.79 1.73 -10.66
N TYR A 220 -17.22 0.53 -10.62
CA TYR A 220 -16.76 -0.11 -9.40
C TYR A 220 -15.25 -0.22 -9.34
N VAL A 221 -14.70 -0.03 -8.16
CA VAL A 221 -13.31 -0.37 -7.82
C VAL A 221 -13.32 -1.38 -6.68
N MET A 222 -12.61 -2.47 -6.85
CA MET A 222 -12.31 -3.46 -5.82
C MET A 222 -10.89 -3.24 -5.34
N GLY A 223 -10.71 -2.97 -4.06
CA GLY A 223 -9.43 -2.66 -3.47
C GLY A 223 -8.94 -3.71 -2.49
N GLN A 224 -7.65 -3.95 -2.53
CA GLN A 224 -6.91 -4.76 -1.57
C GLN A 224 -5.86 -3.90 -0.90
N CYS A 225 -5.54 -4.21 0.36
CA CYS A 225 -4.47 -3.57 1.11
C CYS A 225 -3.40 -4.60 1.50
N ALA A 226 -2.14 -4.26 1.30
CA ALA A 226 -1.03 -5.12 1.68
C ALA A 226 0.04 -4.34 2.45
N CYS A 227 0.04 -4.48 3.77
CA CYS A 227 0.99 -3.82 4.67
C CYS A 227 2.20 -4.68 5.03
N GLY A 228 2.26 -5.94 4.61
CA GLY A 228 3.39 -6.83 4.86
C GLY A 228 4.46 -6.73 3.78
N ASN A 229 5.70 -7.08 4.11
CA ASN A 229 6.84 -7.03 3.17
C ASN A 229 6.70 -7.98 1.97
N ASP A 230 5.76 -8.94 2.04
CA ASP A 230 5.43 -9.90 0.98
C ASP A 230 4.41 -9.35 -0.05
N TRP A 231 4.13 -8.05 -0.04
CA TRP A 231 3.11 -7.40 -0.86
C TRP A 231 3.28 -7.65 -2.37
N VAL A 232 4.51 -7.79 -2.85
CA VAL A 232 4.81 -8.07 -4.27
C VAL A 232 4.20 -9.40 -4.77
N ASN A 233 3.88 -10.31 -3.87
CA ASN A 233 3.27 -11.61 -4.19
C ASN A 233 1.74 -11.55 -4.23
N LYS A 234 1.13 -10.36 -3.98
CA LYS A 234 -0.32 -10.20 -3.79
C LYS A 234 -1.04 -9.50 -4.93
N PHE A 235 -0.35 -9.15 -6.01
CA PHE A 235 -0.95 -8.43 -7.14
C PHE A 235 -2.20 -9.10 -7.73
N ASN A 236 -2.34 -10.42 -7.59
CA ASN A 236 -3.44 -11.20 -8.15
C ASN A 236 -4.33 -11.87 -7.09
N ASP A 237 -4.46 -11.30 -5.90
CA ASP A 237 -5.32 -11.87 -4.85
C ASP A 237 -6.80 -11.60 -5.12
N ILE A 238 -7.15 -10.44 -5.67
CA ILE A 238 -8.50 -10.15 -6.13
C ILE A 238 -8.78 -10.93 -7.42
N LYS A 239 -9.70 -11.89 -7.35
CA LYS A 239 -10.09 -12.74 -8.49
C LYS A 239 -11.58 -12.55 -8.81
N PRO A 240 -11.95 -11.62 -9.73
CA PRO A 240 -13.35 -11.38 -10.09
C PRO A 240 -14.08 -12.66 -10.51
N LYS A 241 -13.44 -13.53 -11.29
CA LYS A 241 -14.02 -14.83 -11.69
C LYS A 241 -14.39 -15.73 -10.51
N LYS A 242 -13.67 -15.65 -9.38
CA LYS A 242 -14.02 -16.38 -8.16
C LYS A 242 -15.26 -15.78 -7.49
N LEU A 243 -15.40 -14.46 -7.52
CA LEU A 243 -16.61 -13.78 -7.06
C LEU A 243 -17.82 -14.12 -7.93
N GLU A 244 -17.66 -14.22 -9.25
CA GLU A 244 -18.71 -14.58 -10.20
C GLU A 244 -19.24 -16.01 -9.99
N SER A 245 -18.51 -16.87 -9.28
CA SER A 245 -19.03 -18.18 -8.87
C SER A 245 -20.19 -18.06 -7.86
N TRP A 246 -20.29 -16.93 -7.16
CA TRP A 246 -21.29 -16.66 -6.12
C TRP A 246 -22.26 -15.55 -6.49
N ILE A 247 -21.85 -14.61 -7.34
CA ILE A 247 -22.55 -13.35 -7.61
C ILE A 247 -22.73 -13.22 -9.12
N ARG A 248 -23.98 -13.20 -9.62
CA ARG A 248 -24.25 -13.10 -11.06
C ARG A 248 -25.48 -12.25 -11.37
N PRO A 249 -25.29 -11.16 -12.11
CA PRO A 249 -24.00 -10.58 -12.47
C PRO A 249 -23.29 -9.96 -11.26
N LEU A 250 -21.96 -9.98 -11.27
CA LEU A 250 -21.15 -9.23 -10.30
C LEU A 250 -21.36 -7.73 -10.52
N SER A 251 -21.16 -7.29 -11.75
CA SER A 251 -21.41 -5.94 -12.25
C SER A 251 -21.62 -5.98 -13.77
N LEU A 252 -22.27 -4.97 -14.33
CA LEU A 252 -22.46 -4.85 -15.79
C LEU A 252 -21.20 -4.32 -16.48
N VAL A 253 -20.42 -3.52 -15.77
CA VAL A 253 -19.10 -3.03 -16.21
C VAL A 253 -18.04 -3.73 -15.38
N SER A 254 -16.98 -4.24 -15.99
CA SER A 254 -15.90 -4.92 -15.25
C SER A 254 -15.30 -3.99 -14.21
N PRO A 255 -15.21 -4.41 -12.93
CA PRO A 255 -14.61 -3.61 -11.87
C PRO A 255 -13.12 -3.38 -12.12
N ILE A 256 -12.64 -2.20 -11.76
CA ILE A 256 -11.22 -1.90 -11.71
C ILE A 256 -10.64 -2.53 -10.43
N LYS A 257 -9.47 -3.15 -10.51
CA LYS A 257 -8.74 -3.63 -9.34
C LYS A 257 -7.73 -2.58 -8.89
N THR A 258 -7.61 -2.40 -7.59
CA THR A 258 -6.57 -1.58 -6.98
C THR A 258 -5.90 -2.33 -5.85
N MET A 259 -4.62 -2.09 -5.65
CA MET A 259 -3.87 -2.57 -4.50
C MET A 259 -3.18 -1.38 -3.83
N ALA A 260 -3.47 -1.16 -2.55
CA ALA A 260 -2.85 -0.11 -1.76
C ALA A 260 -1.73 -0.69 -0.88
N ILE A 261 -0.59 -0.01 -0.84
CA ILE A 261 0.56 -0.38 -0.01
C ILE A 261 1.09 0.85 0.74
N PRO A 262 1.58 0.71 1.98
CA PRO A 262 2.16 1.81 2.74
C PRO A 262 3.61 2.12 2.35
N PHE A 263 4.19 1.36 1.44
CA PHE A 263 5.56 1.48 0.94
C PHE A 263 5.62 2.42 -0.27
N CYS A 264 6.80 2.96 -0.57
CA CYS A 264 7.10 3.47 -1.89
C CYS A 264 7.50 2.31 -2.80
N SER A 265 7.04 2.34 -4.04
CA SER A 265 7.24 1.24 -5.00
C SER A 265 8.25 1.61 -6.06
N ALA A 266 9.19 0.70 -6.34
CA ALA A 266 10.01 0.82 -7.53
C ALA A 266 9.17 0.69 -8.82
N ASN A 267 9.57 1.39 -9.88
CA ASN A 267 8.84 1.43 -11.16
C ASN A 267 8.56 0.04 -11.76
N GLY A 268 9.46 -0.93 -11.56
CA GLY A 268 9.27 -2.31 -12.01
C GLY A 268 8.00 -2.95 -11.46
N HIS A 269 7.68 -2.71 -10.18
CA HIS A 269 6.49 -3.25 -9.56
C HIS A 269 5.19 -2.56 -9.99
N LEU A 270 5.27 -1.27 -10.37
CA LEU A 270 4.13 -0.59 -10.99
C LEU A 270 3.75 -1.25 -12.31
N ILE A 271 4.76 -1.65 -13.09
CA ILE A 271 4.57 -2.38 -14.35
C ILE A 271 4.02 -3.79 -14.07
N ASP A 272 4.63 -4.53 -13.12
CA ASP A 272 4.17 -5.88 -12.76
C ASP A 272 2.71 -5.87 -12.27
N SER A 273 2.33 -4.89 -11.46
CA SER A 273 0.93 -4.71 -11.04
C SER A 273 -0.02 -4.49 -12.22
N SER A 274 0.40 -3.71 -13.23
CA SER A 274 -0.41 -3.44 -14.42
C SER A 274 -0.64 -4.68 -15.28
N HIS A 275 0.32 -5.63 -15.31
CA HIS A 275 0.16 -6.91 -16.01
C HIS A 275 -0.92 -7.81 -15.37
N GLU A 276 -1.28 -7.57 -14.11
CA GLU A 276 -2.37 -8.24 -13.41
C GLU A 276 -3.68 -7.43 -13.41
N ASP A 277 -3.81 -6.45 -14.32
CA ASP A 277 -4.95 -5.51 -14.40
C ASP A 277 -5.22 -4.78 -13.09
N ASN A 278 -4.16 -4.43 -12.35
CA ASN A 278 -4.24 -3.85 -11.02
C ASN A 278 -3.58 -2.46 -10.99
N ILE A 279 -4.24 -1.48 -10.39
CA ILE A 279 -3.66 -0.16 -10.15
C ILE A 279 -2.99 -0.18 -8.78
N LEU A 280 -1.66 -0.10 -8.74
CA LEU A 280 -0.92 0.00 -7.49
C LEU A 280 -1.01 1.44 -6.95
N LEU A 281 -1.52 1.58 -5.72
CA LEU A 281 -1.57 2.81 -4.95
C LEU A 281 -0.51 2.75 -3.84
N ASP A 282 0.68 3.17 -4.15
CA ASP A 282 1.79 3.27 -3.21
C ASP A 282 1.69 4.55 -2.35
N ARG A 283 2.59 4.72 -1.39
CA ARG A 283 2.62 5.89 -0.49
C ARG A 283 2.59 7.22 -1.25
N ILE A 284 3.34 7.33 -2.35
CA ILE A 284 3.41 8.56 -3.15
C ILE A 284 2.05 8.87 -3.76
N ARG A 285 1.42 7.90 -4.43
CA ARG A 285 0.11 8.07 -5.07
C ARG A 285 -1.00 8.33 -4.05
N LEU A 286 -0.99 7.59 -2.93
CA LEU A 286 -1.95 7.81 -1.83
C LEU A 286 -1.85 9.25 -1.30
N THR A 287 -0.63 9.72 -1.08
CA THR A 287 -0.37 11.10 -0.61
C THR A 287 -0.87 12.12 -1.62
N LEU A 288 -0.48 12.03 -2.88
CA LEU A 288 -0.87 12.99 -3.91
C LEU A 288 -2.39 13.07 -4.10
N ILE A 289 -3.08 11.93 -4.12
CA ILE A 289 -4.54 11.90 -4.26
C ILE A 289 -5.20 12.57 -3.05
N CYS A 290 -4.71 12.27 -1.83
CA CYS A 290 -5.23 12.84 -0.60
C CYS A 290 -5.05 14.36 -0.56
N GLU A 291 -3.85 14.85 -0.78
CA GLU A 291 -3.50 16.26 -0.65
C GLU A 291 -4.13 17.12 -1.76
N ASN A 292 -4.11 16.65 -3.02
CA ASN A 292 -4.73 17.37 -4.14
C ASN A 292 -6.27 17.47 -4.02
N ASN A 293 -6.90 16.57 -3.26
CA ASN A 293 -8.33 16.62 -3.00
C ASN A 293 -8.68 17.23 -1.63
N GLN A 294 -7.69 17.72 -0.89
CA GLN A 294 -7.86 18.31 0.45
C GLN A 294 -8.69 17.40 1.36
N LEU A 295 -8.38 16.09 1.35
CA LEU A 295 -9.08 15.13 2.19
C LEU A 295 -8.86 15.49 3.66
N ILE A 296 -9.91 15.95 4.30
CA ILE A 296 -9.92 16.09 5.75
C ILE A 296 -10.07 14.66 6.30
N LEU A 297 -8.96 14.09 6.75
CA LEU A 297 -8.97 12.83 7.50
C LEU A 297 -9.73 13.08 8.80
N GLY A 298 -10.92 12.52 8.90
CA GLY A 298 -11.86 12.80 9.99
C GLY A 298 -11.35 12.45 11.40
N GLU A 299 -10.19 11.79 11.50
CA GLU A 299 -9.57 11.32 12.74
C GLU A 299 -8.06 11.66 12.77
N LYS A 300 -7.71 12.94 12.51
CA LYS A 300 -6.31 13.41 12.53
C LYS A 300 -5.59 12.98 13.82
N ASP A 301 -6.20 13.21 14.98
CA ASP A 301 -5.64 12.87 16.29
C ASP A 301 -5.39 11.37 16.46
N LYS A 302 -6.24 10.54 15.88
CA LYS A 302 -6.06 9.08 15.88
C LYS A 302 -4.84 8.67 15.06
N LEU A 303 -4.66 9.23 13.87
CA LEU A 303 -3.50 8.92 13.03
C LEU A 303 -2.21 9.39 13.68
N GLU A 304 -2.17 10.60 14.27
CA GLU A 304 -1.02 11.08 15.02
C GLU A 304 -0.70 10.15 16.21
N SER A 305 -1.74 9.71 16.95
CA SER A 305 -1.57 8.74 18.05
C SER A 305 -0.99 7.40 17.58
N LEU A 306 -1.38 6.92 16.38
CA LEU A 306 -0.84 5.68 15.80
C LEU A 306 0.62 5.86 15.35
N ILE A 307 0.96 7.00 14.76
CA ILE A 307 2.35 7.34 14.42
C ILE A 307 3.22 7.36 15.69
N GLU A 308 2.78 8.07 16.73
CA GLU A 308 3.51 8.13 18.00
C GLU A 308 3.64 6.76 18.68
N MET A 309 2.62 5.90 18.57
CA MET A 309 2.70 4.52 19.07
C MET A 309 3.85 3.74 18.39
N VAL A 310 4.04 3.91 17.09
CA VAL A 310 5.16 3.26 16.38
C VAL A 310 6.48 3.88 16.78
N LYS A 311 6.57 5.21 16.82
CA LYS A 311 7.78 5.94 17.24
C LYS A 311 8.30 5.54 18.62
N VAL A 312 7.40 5.33 19.58
CA VAL A 312 7.77 4.93 20.96
C VAL A 312 8.27 3.48 21.03
N ALA A 313 7.85 2.64 20.08
CA ALA A 313 8.19 1.22 20.07
C ALA A 313 9.42 0.88 19.21
N SER A 314 9.93 1.84 18.45
CA SER A 314 11.13 1.75 17.62
C SER A 314 12.34 2.34 18.31
#